data_12712a74c500668d2eabc274be6c0735
#
_entry.id   12712a74c500668d2eabc274be6c0735
#
_cell.length_a   1.000
_cell.length_b   1.000
_cell.length_c   1.000
_cell.angle_alpha   90.00
_cell.angle_beta   90.00
_cell.angle_gamma   90.00
#
_symmetry.space_group_name_H-M   'P 1'
#
loop_
_entity.id
_entity.type
_entity.pdbx_description
1 polymer ?
#
loop_
_entity_poly.entity_id
_entity_poly.type
_entity_poly.pdbx_seq_one_letter_code
_entity_poly.pdbx_strand_id
1 'polypeptide(L)'
;TSTGTSLRINVDDGKTIVDGSLKYAEADANKGKMPKVTAGAYSNSFAGTKETNLYDLDTGNKAYVRQAPPNDGILNTLGKMTMNGPVAFDIWSDGKGGNMGWLLSGGTLYTLDIATGATKAVGKVMGLKGKISDIAILPAM
;
A
#
# COMPACT_ATOMS: atom_id res chain seq x y z
N THR A 1 1.32 -1.25 11.49
CA THR A 1 0.21 -1.47 12.43
C THR A 1 -0.63 -0.20 12.60
N SER A 2 -1.86 -0.33 13.11
CA SER A 2 -2.75 0.81 13.39
C SER A 2 -2.21 1.78 14.46
N THR A 3 -1.18 1.37 15.18
CA THR A 3 -0.48 2.19 16.20
C THR A 3 0.75 2.91 15.65
N GLY A 4 0.99 2.86 14.33
CA GLY A 4 2.17 3.45 13.71
C GLY A 4 3.45 2.63 13.81
N THR A 5 3.40 1.44 14.43
CA THR A 5 4.55 0.53 14.48
C THR A 5 4.76 -0.13 13.12
N SER A 6 5.95 -0.08 12.58
CA SER A 6 6.36 -0.81 11.39
C SER A 6 7.09 -2.10 11.79
N LEU A 7 6.68 -3.21 11.21
CA LEU A 7 7.26 -4.53 11.51
C LEU A 7 7.72 -5.17 10.21
N ARG A 8 8.89 -5.75 10.24
CA ARG A 8 9.44 -6.57 9.17
C ARG A 8 9.56 -8.02 9.67
N ILE A 9 8.97 -8.95 8.92
CA ILE A 9 8.91 -10.36 9.32
C ILE A 9 9.59 -11.18 8.24
N ASN A 10 10.55 -12.00 8.64
CA ASN A 10 11.16 -12.98 7.76
C ASN A 10 10.18 -14.11 7.49
N VAL A 11 9.92 -14.40 6.22
CA VAL A 11 8.91 -15.39 5.80
C VAL A 11 9.35 -16.83 6.07
N ASP A 12 10.65 -17.10 6.19
CA ASP A 12 11.17 -18.45 6.38
C ASP A 12 11.15 -18.90 7.84
N ASP A 13 11.46 -17.99 8.78
CA ASP A 13 11.58 -18.31 10.20
C ASP A 13 10.65 -17.50 11.13
N GLY A 14 9.87 -16.57 10.58
CA GLY A 14 8.95 -15.72 11.34
C GLY A 14 9.64 -14.65 12.21
N LYS A 15 10.96 -14.50 12.09
CA LYS A 15 11.72 -13.55 12.90
C LYS A 15 11.27 -12.12 12.61
N THR A 16 10.90 -11.43 13.66
CA THR A 16 10.35 -10.07 13.57
C THR A 16 11.38 -9.02 13.96
N ILE A 17 11.47 -7.97 13.17
CA ILE A 17 12.25 -6.76 13.44
C ILE A 17 11.29 -5.60 13.56
N VAL A 18 11.43 -4.80 14.59
CA VAL A 18 10.70 -3.53 14.73
C VAL A 18 11.51 -2.46 14.03
N ASP A 19 10.94 -1.90 12.99
CA ASP A 19 11.52 -0.78 12.22
C ASP A 19 11.13 0.58 12.82
N GLY A 20 11.56 1.68 12.22
CA GLY A 20 11.20 3.03 12.64
C GLY A 20 9.70 3.28 12.62
N SER A 21 9.20 4.02 13.59
CA SER A 21 7.79 4.41 13.63
C SER A 21 7.41 5.24 12.41
N LEU A 22 6.21 4.98 11.88
CA LEU A 22 5.71 5.70 10.71
C LEU A 22 5.55 7.19 11.00
N LYS A 23 6.14 8.01 10.17
CA LYS A 23 6.05 9.48 10.22
C LYS A 23 6.24 10.07 8.82
N TYR A 24 5.62 11.21 8.58
CA TYR A 24 5.83 11.95 7.34
C TYR A 24 7.22 12.58 7.30
N ALA A 25 7.78 12.67 6.08
CA ALA A 25 9.04 13.35 5.83
C ALA A 25 8.99 14.83 6.27
N GLU A 26 10.16 15.41 6.58
CA GLU A 26 10.26 16.80 7.06
C GLU A 26 9.70 17.83 6.05
N ALA A 27 9.80 17.57 4.75
CA ALA A 27 9.29 18.44 3.69
C ALA A 27 7.87 18.06 3.21
N ASP A 28 7.23 17.05 3.82
CA ASP A 28 5.91 16.59 3.40
C ASP A 28 4.79 17.52 3.88
N ALA A 29 3.77 17.71 3.06
CA ALA A 29 2.59 18.52 3.40
C ALA A 29 1.81 17.99 4.62
N ASN A 30 1.98 16.70 4.95
CA ASN A 30 1.37 16.06 6.12
C ASN A 30 2.33 15.96 7.32
N LYS A 31 3.52 16.62 7.26
CA LYS A 31 4.45 16.65 8.38
C LYS A 31 3.75 16.92 9.70
N GLY A 32 4.12 16.15 10.72
CA GLY A 32 3.59 16.27 12.08
C GLY A 32 2.22 15.64 12.29
N LYS A 33 1.52 15.20 11.24
CA LYS A 33 0.29 14.43 11.40
C LYS A 33 0.61 12.97 11.74
N MET A 34 -0.25 12.33 12.55
CA MET A 34 -0.15 10.92 12.88
C MET A 34 -0.65 10.08 11.68
N PRO A 35 0.17 9.21 11.09
CA PRO A 35 -0.28 8.30 10.02
C PRO A 35 -1.19 7.21 10.56
N LYS A 36 -2.14 6.78 9.74
CA LYS A 36 -2.96 5.58 9.95
C LYS A 36 -2.93 4.71 8.69
N VAL A 37 -1.77 4.09 8.46
CA VAL A 37 -1.58 3.17 7.34
C VAL A 37 -2.38 1.90 7.59
N THR A 38 -3.21 1.52 6.63
CA THR A 38 -4.11 0.37 6.74
C THR A 38 -3.90 -0.68 5.64
N ALA A 39 -3.18 -0.33 4.59
CA ALA A 39 -2.79 -1.25 3.53
C ALA A 39 -1.48 -0.78 2.91
N GLY A 40 -0.67 -1.73 2.42
CA GLY A 40 0.58 -1.45 1.76
C GLY A 40 0.96 -2.57 0.81
N ALA A 41 1.70 -2.25 -0.24
CA ALA A 41 2.17 -3.21 -1.22
C ALA A 41 3.51 -2.77 -1.82
N TYR A 42 4.33 -3.75 -2.21
CA TYR A 42 5.58 -3.52 -2.92
C TYR A 42 5.39 -3.58 -4.43
N SER A 43 6.03 -2.66 -5.14
CA SER A 43 6.21 -2.79 -6.60
C SER A 43 7.27 -3.84 -6.92
N ASN A 44 7.31 -4.28 -8.18
CA ASN A 44 8.29 -5.23 -8.70
C ASN A 44 8.34 -6.55 -7.90
N SER A 45 7.17 -7.06 -7.47
CA SER A 45 7.04 -8.30 -6.70
C SER A 45 7.24 -9.54 -7.59
N PHE A 46 8.46 -9.74 -8.11
CA PHE A 46 8.83 -10.91 -8.91
C PHE A 46 10.26 -11.37 -8.59
N ALA A 47 10.52 -12.65 -8.86
CA ALA A 47 11.81 -13.24 -8.59
C ALA A 47 12.95 -12.56 -9.38
N GLY A 48 14.05 -12.28 -8.70
CA GLY A 48 15.23 -11.64 -9.31
C GLY A 48 15.17 -10.13 -9.44
N THR A 49 14.09 -9.47 -8.96
CA THR A 49 14.07 -8.01 -8.90
C THR A 49 15.20 -7.47 -8.03
N LYS A 50 15.76 -6.34 -8.45
CA LYS A 50 16.84 -5.67 -7.70
C LYS A 50 16.35 -4.45 -6.94
N GLU A 51 15.17 -3.94 -7.31
CA GLU A 51 14.59 -2.73 -6.74
C GLU A 51 13.10 -2.90 -6.49
N THR A 52 12.67 -2.54 -5.30
CA THR A 52 11.27 -2.47 -4.91
C THR A 52 10.99 -1.12 -4.26
N ASN A 53 9.75 -0.64 -4.38
CA ASN A 53 9.28 0.49 -3.61
C ASN A 53 8.05 0.06 -2.81
N LEU A 54 7.98 0.48 -1.56
CA LEU A 54 6.82 0.26 -0.69
C LEU A 54 5.86 1.44 -0.83
N TYR A 55 4.62 1.13 -1.15
CA TYR A 55 3.53 2.10 -1.24
C TYR A 55 2.46 1.77 -0.22
N ASP A 56 1.96 2.79 0.47
CA ASP A 56 1.00 2.64 1.54
C ASP A 56 -0.21 3.55 1.35
N LEU A 57 -1.31 3.13 1.96
CA LEU A 57 -2.55 3.86 2.03
C LEU A 57 -2.79 4.34 3.46
N ASP A 58 -2.58 5.64 3.69
CA ASP A 58 -2.94 6.29 4.94
C ASP A 58 -4.40 6.74 4.90
N THR A 59 -5.27 5.94 5.48
CA THR A 59 -6.71 6.22 5.53
C THR A 59 -7.07 7.31 6.53
N GLY A 60 -6.20 7.60 7.49
CA GLY A 60 -6.41 8.67 8.47
C GLY A 60 -6.28 10.05 7.85
N ASN A 61 -5.21 10.27 7.09
CA ASN A 61 -4.93 11.54 6.43
C ASN A 61 -5.36 11.56 4.95
N LYS A 62 -5.98 10.47 4.47
CA LYS A 62 -6.40 10.29 3.07
C LYS A 62 -5.25 10.51 2.08
N ALA A 63 -4.10 9.92 2.39
CA ALA A 63 -2.89 10.06 1.58
C ALA A 63 -2.47 8.72 0.96
N TYR A 64 -2.08 8.77 -0.30
CA TYR A 64 -1.30 7.75 -0.95
C TYR A 64 0.17 8.13 -0.82
N VAL A 65 0.98 7.25 -0.26
CA VAL A 65 2.36 7.57 0.11
C VAL A 65 3.33 6.50 -0.37
N ARG A 66 4.59 6.90 -0.58
CA ARG A 66 5.73 5.99 -0.68
C ARG A 66 6.48 6.00 0.64
N GLN A 67 6.72 4.83 1.22
CA GLN A 67 7.55 4.68 2.41
C GLN A 67 9.02 4.55 1.97
N ALA A 68 9.80 5.60 2.17
CA ALA A 68 11.20 5.67 1.76
C ALA A 68 12.00 6.64 2.63
N PRO A 69 13.06 6.19 3.34
CA PRO A 69 13.49 4.78 3.48
C PRO A 69 12.45 3.92 4.22
N PRO A 70 12.16 2.69 3.76
CA PRO A 70 11.10 1.88 4.35
C PRO A 70 11.40 1.49 5.81
N ASN A 71 12.64 1.15 6.14
CA ASN A 71 13.03 0.74 7.48
C ASN A 71 13.01 1.89 8.50
N ASP A 72 13.08 3.14 8.04
CA ASP A 72 13.00 4.33 8.90
C ASP A 72 11.54 4.78 9.13
N GLY A 73 10.59 4.16 8.44
CA GLY A 73 9.17 4.49 8.51
C GLY A 73 8.80 5.86 7.91
N ILE A 74 9.63 6.38 6.98
CA ILE A 74 9.42 7.72 6.42
C ILE A 74 8.41 7.68 5.28
N LEU A 75 7.32 8.44 5.43
CA LEU A 75 6.24 8.55 4.46
C LEU A 75 6.39 9.81 3.61
N ASN A 76 6.30 9.64 2.29
CA ASN A 76 6.36 10.71 1.30
C ASN A 76 5.06 10.71 0.52
N THR A 77 4.25 11.75 0.64
CA THR A 77 2.95 11.84 -0.02
C THR A 77 3.10 11.98 -1.53
N LEU A 78 2.46 11.08 -2.27
CA LEU A 78 2.40 11.09 -3.74
C LEU A 78 1.07 11.62 -4.25
N GLY A 79 -0.01 11.38 -3.51
CA GLY A 79 -1.34 11.78 -3.94
C GLY A 79 -2.38 11.70 -2.84
N LYS A 80 -3.62 12.07 -3.17
CA LYS A 80 -4.77 11.98 -2.26
C LYS A 80 -5.55 10.70 -2.53
N MET A 81 -5.97 10.04 -1.46
CA MET A 81 -6.98 8.99 -1.53
C MET A 81 -8.38 9.61 -1.54
N THR A 82 -9.23 9.11 -2.44
CA THR A 82 -10.64 9.51 -2.52
C THR A 82 -11.58 8.52 -1.83
N MET A 83 -11.09 7.31 -1.51
CA MET A 83 -11.87 6.26 -0.86
C MET A 83 -12.09 6.56 0.62
N ASN A 84 -13.27 6.17 1.10
CA ASN A 84 -13.61 6.19 2.52
C ASN A 84 -13.81 4.75 3.03
N GLY A 85 -13.38 4.49 4.26
CA GLY A 85 -13.57 3.18 4.91
C GLY A 85 -12.42 2.21 4.65
N PRO A 86 -12.65 0.91 4.90
CA PRO A 86 -11.64 -0.12 4.70
C PRO A 86 -11.24 -0.22 3.23
N VAL A 87 -9.94 -0.32 3.01
CA VAL A 87 -9.35 -0.57 1.70
C VAL A 87 -8.43 -1.78 1.79
N ALA A 88 -8.46 -2.61 0.76
CA ALA A 88 -7.47 -3.64 0.51
C ALA A 88 -6.67 -3.23 -0.72
N PHE A 89 -5.37 -3.52 -0.72
CA PHE A 89 -4.45 -3.00 -1.73
C PHE A 89 -3.38 -4.02 -2.07
N ASP A 90 -3.12 -4.18 -3.36
CA ASP A 90 -2.00 -4.95 -3.88
C ASP A 90 -1.44 -4.30 -5.15
N ILE A 91 -0.20 -4.63 -5.50
CA ILE A 91 0.45 -4.19 -6.73
C ILE A 91 0.85 -5.40 -7.55
N TRP A 92 0.21 -5.55 -8.71
CA TRP A 92 0.63 -6.51 -9.72
C TRP A 92 1.82 -5.97 -10.52
N SER A 93 2.80 -6.83 -10.77
CA SER A 93 4.00 -6.51 -11.55
C SER A 93 4.13 -7.46 -12.74
N ASP A 94 4.46 -6.92 -13.92
CA ASP A 94 4.58 -7.69 -15.16
C ASP A 94 5.92 -8.41 -15.34
N GLY A 95 6.83 -8.27 -14.36
CA GLY A 95 8.20 -8.83 -14.41
C GLY A 95 9.15 -8.07 -15.33
N LYS A 96 8.71 -6.98 -15.95
CA LYS A 96 9.49 -6.16 -16.89
C LYS A 96 9.58 -4.70 -16.46
N GLY A 97 9.14 -4.39 -15.22
CA GLY A 97 9.11 -3.05 -14.65
C GLY A 97 7.76 -2.35 -14.72
N GLY A 98 6.77 -2.91 -15.40
CA GLY A 98 5.40 -2.44 -15.36
C GLY A 98 4.72 -2.86 -14.05
N ASN A 99 4.04 -1.91 -13.40
CA ASN A 99 3.34 -2.12 -12.15
C ASN A 99 1.96 -1.47 -12.20
N MET A 100 0.95 -2.16 -11.66
CA MET A 100 -0.43 -1.67 -11.57
C MET A 100 -0.96 -1.90 -10.17
N GLY A 101 -1.38 -0.83 -9.50
CA GLY A 101 -2.06 -0.94 -8.23
C GLY A 101 -3.50 -1.41 -8.39
N TRP A 102 -3.96 -2.22 -7.45
CA TRP A 102 -5.33 -2.70 -7.36
C TRP A 102 -5.89 -2.42 -5.96
N LEU A 103 -7.08 -1.86 -5.91
CA LEU A 103 -7.76 -1.52 -4.67
C LEU A 103 -9.15 -2.17 -4.64
N LEU A 104 -9.51 -2.67 -3.48
CA LEU A 104 -10.90 -3.04 -3.20
C LEU A 104 -11.43 -2.17 -2.05
N SER A 105 -12.46 -1.40 -2.33
CA SER A 105 -13.12 -0.56 -1.32
C SER A 105 -14.63 -0.53 -1.54
N GLY A 106 -15.41 -0.74 -0.49
CA GLY A 106 -16.88 -0.73 -0.56
C GLY A 106 -17.46 -1.74 -1.57
N GLY A 107 -16.76 -2.87 -1.81
CA GLY A 107 -17.15 -3.88 -2.79
C GLY A 107 -16.88 -3.50 -4.25
N THR A 108 -16.23 -2.37 -4.51
CA THR A 108 -15.82 -1.95 -5.85
C THR A 108 -14.32 -2.14 -6.01
N LEU A 109 -13.91 -2.76 -7.13
CA LEU A 109 -12.52 -2.91 -7.53
C LEU A 109 -12.11 -1.69 -8.35
N TYR A 110 -10.90 -1.20 -8.07
CA TYR A 110 -10.27 -0.06 -8.77
C TYR A 110 -8.87 -0.44 -9.22
N THR A 111 -8.42 0.14 -10.32
CA THR A 111 -6.99 0.27 -10.60
C THR A 111 -6.44 1.55 -9.97
N LEU A 112 -5.14 1.53 -9.64
CA LEU A 112 -4.41 2.67 -9.10
C LEU A 112 -3.13 2.88 -9.90
N ASP A 113 -2.92 4.08 -10.38
CA ASP A 113 -1.65 4.53 -10.95
C ASP A 113 -0.64 4.69 -9.83
N ILE A 114 0.45 3.90 -9.83
CA ILE A 114 1.41 3.88 -8.73
C ILE A 114 2.27 5.14 -8.63
N ALA A 115 2.37 5.95 -9.69
CA ALA A 115 3.12 7.19 -9.65
C ALA A 115 2.35 8.32 -8.95
N THR A 116 1.03 8.34 -9.11
CA THR A 116 0.18 9.46 -8.68
C THR A 116 -0.86 9.11 -7.63
N GLY A 117 -1.18 7.81 -7.47
CA GLY A 117 -2.30 7.36 -6.64
C GLY A 117 -3.68 7.59 -7.28
N ALA A 118 -3.74 8.04 -8.53
CA ALA A 118 -5.00 8.22 -9.24
C ALA A 118 -5.71 6.88 -9.44
N THR A 119 -7.01 6.83 -9.19
CA THR A 119 -7.80 5.61 -9.23
C THR A 119 -8.88 5.63 -10.30
N LYS A 120 -9.16 4.47 -10.89
CA LYS A 120 -10.24 4.25 -11.85
C LYS A 120 -11.06 3.04 -11.45
N ALA A 121 -12.37 3.21 -11.32
CA ALA A 121 -13.26 2.09 -11.02
C ALA A 121 -13.27 1.09 -12.18
N VAL A 122 -13.15 -0.19 -11.84
CA VAL A 122 -13.23 -1.33 -12.77
C VAL A 122 -14.63 -1.92 -12.74
N GLY A 123 -15.17 -2.17 -11.53
CA GLY A 123 -16.49 -2.74 -11.36
C GLY A 123 -16.74 -3.24 -9.95
N LYS A 124 -17.96 -3.67 -9.69
CA LYS A 124 -18.34 -4.31 -8.42
C LYS A 124 -17.93 -5.77 -8.40
N VAL A 125 -17.37 -6.20 -7.27
CA VAL A 125 -17.08 -7.61 -7.00
C VAL A 125 -18.31 -8.21 -6.34
N MET A 126 -18.90 -9.19 -7.02
CA MET A 126 -20.12 -9.85 -6.55
C MET A 126 -19.79 -11.00 -5.59
N GLY A 127 -20.73 -11.33 -4.72
CA GLY A 127 -20.61 -12.48 -3.82
C GLY A 127 -19.68 -12.27 -2.61
N LEU A 128 -19.13 -11.08 -2.40
CA LEU A 128 -18.34 -10.77 -1.21
C LEU A 128 -19.20 -10.87 0.05
N LYS A 129 -18.67 -11.58 1.07
CA LYS A 129 -19.31 -11.71 2.38
C LYS A 129 -18.35 -11.23 3.46
N GLY A 130 -18.88 -10.47 4.41
CA GLY A 130 -18.10 -9.94 5.53
C GLY A 130 -17.19 -8.77 5.14
N LYS A 131 -16.24 -8.47 6.03
CA LYS A 131 -15.25 -7.41 5.86
C LYS A 131 -14.04 -7.98 5.12
N ILE A 132 -13.71 -7.40 3.98
CA ILE A 132 -12.47 -7.71 3.26
C ILE A 132 -11.38 -6.79 3.80
N SER A 133 -10.29 -7.37 4.26
CA SER A 133 -9.15 -6.67 4.85
C SER A 133 -7.94 -6.63 3.93
N ASP A 134 -7.88 -7.55 2.95
CA ASP A 134 -6.76 -7.64 2.03
C ASP A 134 -7.17 -8.29 0.69
N ILE A 135 -6.37 -8.07 -0.35
CA ILE A 135 -6.46 -8.71 -1.67
C ILE A 135 -5.07 -9.10 -2.13
N ALA A 136 -5.01 -10.10 -3.00
CA ALA A 136 -3.79 -10.45 -3.73
C ALA A 136 -4.14 -10.65 -5.22
N ILE A 137 -3.32 -10.06 -6.09
CA ILE A 137 -3.46 -10.19 -7.54
C ILE A 137 -2.49 -11.25 -8.03
N LEU A 138 -3.02 -12.35 -8.50
CA LEU A 138 -2.22 -13.44 -9.04
C LEU A 138 -2.06 -13.26 -10.56
N PRO A 139 -0.88 -13.62 -11.12
CA PRO A 139 -0.73 -13.68 -12.57
C PRO A 139 -1.71 -14.70 -13.15
N ALA A 140 -2.22 -14.43 -14.34
CA ALA A 140 -2.99 -15.43 -15.09
C ALA A 140 -2.09 -16.66 -15.33
N MET A 141 -2.60 -17.82 -14.98
CA MET A 141 -1.95 -19.10 -15.30
C MET A 141 -2.10 -19.42 -16.78
#